data_1a814ca1e4f85f508c8945e84911b9f9
#
_entry.id   1a814ca1e4f85f508c8945e84911b9f9
#
_cell.length_a   1.000
_cell.length_b   1.000
_cell.length_c   1.000
_cell.angle_alpha   90.00
_cell.angle_beta   90.00
_cell.angle_gamma   90.00
#
_symmetry.space_group_name_H-M   'P 1'
#
loop_
_entity.id
_entity.type
_entity.pdbx_description
1 polymer ?
#
loop_
_entity_poly.entity_id
_entity_poly.type
_entity_poly.pdbx_seq_one_letter_code
_entity_poly.pdbx_strand_id
1 'polypeptide(L)' 'MKPLSRRQEQVLQATVHHYVDTMEPVGSRTLVQRFSMPASSATIRSAMGALERRGLLTLSLIHI' A
#
# COMPACT_ATOMS: atom_id res chain seq x y z
N MET A 1 -15.84 12.63 -3.07
CA MET A 1 -14.84 11.76 -2.41
C MET A 1 -13.72 12.61 -1.86
N LYS A 2 -13.29 12.35 -0.64
CA LYS A 2 -12.15 13.08 -0.07
C LYS A 2 -10.87 12.71 -0.85
N PRO A 3 -9.98 13.67 -1.09
CA PRO A 3 -8.70 13.35 -1.72
C PRO A 3 -7.87 12.45 -0.82
N LEU A 4 -7.01 11.65 -1.43
CA LEU A 4 -6.07 10.83 -0.68
C LEU A 4 -5.02 11.72 -0.02
N SER A 5 -4.57 11.32 1.17
CA SER A 5 -3.40 11.94 1.76
C SER A 5 -2.17 11.58 0.93
N ARG A 6 -1.10 12.36 1.09
CA ARG A 6 0.16 12.07 0.40
C ARG A 6 0.65 10.66 0.71
N ARG A 7 0.54 10.25 1.98
CA ARG A 7 0.93 8.92 2.41
C ARG A 7 0.11 7.85 1.71
N GLN A 8 -1.21 8.05 1.63
CA GLN A 8 -2.09 7.11 0.97
C GLN A 8 -1.77 6.99 -0.52
N GLU A 9 -1.48 8.11 -1.18
CA GLU A 9 -1.09 8.09 -2.58
C GLU A 9 0.20 7.32 -2.80
N GLN A 10 1.20 7.53 -1.94
CA GLN A 10 2.47 6.82 -2.02
C GLN A 10 2.27 5.32 -1.84
N VAL A 11 1.48 4.93 -0.86
CA VAL A 11 1.20 3.52 -0.59
C VAL A 11 0.45 2.88 -1.75
N LEU A 12 -0.55 3.58 -2.29
CA LEU A 12 -1.31 3.07 -3.42
C LEU A 12 -0.42 2.84 -4.64
N GLN A 13 0.38 3.83 -5.01
CA GLN A 13 1.28 3.73 -6.15
C GLN A 13 2.31 2.63 -5.96
N ALA A 14 2.90 2.53 -4.77
CA ALA A 14 3.90 1.51 -4.48
C ALA A 14 3.30 0.11 -4.52
N THR A 15 2.10 -0.06 -3.98
CA THR A 15 1.42 -1.35 -3.97
C THR A 15 1.12 -1.83 -5.38
N VAL A 16 0.56 -0.94 -6.21
CA VAL A 16 0.25 -1.26 -7.60
C VAL A 16 1.53 -1.56 -8.38
N HIS A 17 2.56 -0.76 -8.18
CA HIS A 17 3.85 -0.95 -8.85
C HIS A 17 4.45 -2.32 -8.50
N HIS A 18 4.44 -2.68 -7.22
CA HIS A 18 4.95 -3.97 -6.78
C HIS A 18 4.17 -5.13 -7.42
N TYR A 19 2.84 -5.01 -7.44
CA TYR A 19 1.99 -6.06 -8.01
C TYR A 19 2.23 -6.21 -9.51
N VAL A 20 2.30 -5.11 -10.25
CA VAL A 20 2.56 -5.15 -11.68
C VAL A 20 3.92 -5.79 -11.97
N ASP A 21 4.91 -5.50 -11.13
CA ASP A 21 6.28 -5.96 -11.32
C ASP A 21 6.46 -7.43 -10.95
N THR A 22 5.79 -7.91 -9.90
CA THR A 22 6.00 -9.26 -9.36
C THR A 22 4.79 -10.18 -9.53
N MET A 23 3.61 -9.64 -9.83
CA MET A 23 2.35 -10.37 -9.88
C MET A 23 2.00 -11.04 -8.55
N GLU A 24 2.53 -10.50 -7.45
CA GLU A 24 2.29 -11.04 -6.11
C GLU A 24 1.77 -9.95 -5.18
N PRO A 25 0.90 -10.27 -4.22
CA PRO A 25 0.48 -9.33 -3.20
C PRO A 25 1.67 -8.86 -2.36
N VAL A 26 1.58 -7.65 -1.81
CA VAL A 26 2.67 -7.08 -1.01
C VAL A 26 2.20 -6.83 0.43
N GLY A 27 3.06 -7.20 1.40
CA GLY A 27 2.86 -6.86 2.79
C GLY A 27 3.47 -5.50 3.10
N SER A 28 3.01 -4.87 4.20
CA SER A 28 3.46 -3.54 4.58
C SER A 28 4.97 -3.48 4.82
N ARG A 29 5.54 -4.51 5.45
CA ARG A 29 6.98 -4.54 5.71
C ARG A 29 7.78 -4.57 4.43
N THR A 30 7.38 -5.40 3.47
CA THR A 30 8.04 -5.48 2.17
C THR A 30 7.95 -4.15 1.44
N LEU A 31 6.80 -3.51 1.52
CA LEU A 31 6.60 -2.21 0.87
C LEU A 31 7.55 -1.16 1.45
N VAL A 32 7.66 -1.11 2.78
CA VAL A 32 8.57 -0.18 3.44
C VAL A 32 10.01 -0.42 3.01
N GLN A 33 10.45 -1.67 2.97
CA GLN A 33 11.82 -2.01 2.62
C GLN A 33 12.12 -1.73 1.15
N ARG A 34 11.23 -2.14 0.25
CA ARG A 34 11.47 -2.01 -1.17
C ARG A 34 11.48 -0.55 -1.64
N PHE A 35 10.57 0.25 -1.10
CA PHE A 35 10.39 1.63 -1.55
C PHE A 35 10.96 2.66 -0.57
N SER A 36 11.65 2.21 0.46
CA SER A 36 12.31 3.09 1.45
C SER A 36 11.35 4.14 2.01
N MET A 37 10.15 3.71 2.36
CA MET A 37 9.13 4.63 2.86
C MET A 37 9.51 5.19 4.23
N PRO A 38 9.33 6.50 4.45
CA PRO A 38 9.69 7.15 5.71
C PRO A 38 8.62 6.93 6.79
N ALA A 39 8.23 5.67 7.02
CA ALA A 39 7.20 5.34 7.99
C ALA A 39 7.36 3.90 8.45
N SER A 40 6.81 3.58 9.62
CA SER A 40 6.84 2.21 10.12
C SER A 40 5.88 1.32 9.30
N SER A 41 6.12 0.01 9.35
CA SER A 41 5.24 -0.95 8.69
C SER A 41 3.81 -0.89 9.22
N ALA A 42 3.65 -0.57 10.51
CA ALA A 42 2.32 -0.41 11.10
C ALA A 42 1.58 0.78 10.48
N THR A 43 2.27 1.89 10.25
CA THR A 43 1.68 3.07 9.61
C THR A 43 1.29 2.76 8.17
N ILE A 44 2.15 2.08 7.43
CA ILE A 44 1.87 1.69 6.04
C ILE A 44 0.70 0.70 5.98
N ARG A 45 0.67 -0.25 6.89
CA ARG A 45 -0.44 -1.21 6.97
C ARG A 45 -1.77 -0.50 7.23
N SER A 46 -1.77 0.50 8.11
CA SER A 46 -2.96 1.31 8.37
C SER A 46 -3.43 2.05 7.12
N ALA A 47 -2.50 2.61 6.35
CA ALA A 47 -2.81 3.27 5.09
C ALA A 47 -3.37 2.29 4.07
N MET A 48 -2.82 1.08 3.98
CA MET A 48 -3.32 0.04 3.10
C MET A 48 -4.75 -0.35 3.45
N GLY A 49 -5.06 -0.48 4.74
CA GLY A 49 -6.41 -0.78 5.20
C GLY A 49 -7.39 0.32 4.84
N ALA A 50 -6.98 1.58 4.97
CA ALA A 50 -7.81 2.72 4.59
C ALA A 50 -8.10 2.72 3.09
N LEU A 51 -7.12 2.41 2.27
CA LEU A 51 -7.29 2.33 0.81
C LEU A 51 -8.22 1.18 0.43
N GLU A 52 -8.11 0.05 1.11
CA GLU A 52 -9.01 -1.08 0.89
C GLU A 52 -10.46 -0.68 1.20
N ARG A 53 -10.68 -0.01 2.33
CA ARG A 53 -12.03 0.42 2.72
C ARG A 53 -12.63 1.41 1.71
N ARG A 54 -11.79 2.16 1.00
CA ARG A 54 -12.24 3.07 -0.05
C ARG A 54 -12.41 2.39 -1.41
N GLY A 55 -12.13 1.08 -1.49
CA GLY A 55 -12.24 0.33 -2.72
C GLY A 55 -11.13 0.58 -3.72
N LEU A 56 -10.03 1.22 -3.30
CA LEU A 56 -8.90 1.51 -4.18
C LEU A 56 -7.86 0.40 -4.19
N LEU A 57 -7.86 -0.46 -3.16
CA LEU A 57 -7.05 -1.68 -3.12
C LEU A 57 -7.96 -2.84 -2.77
N THR A 58 -7.61 -4.02 -3.25
CA THR A 58 -8.29 -5.26 -2.91
C THR A 58 -7.34 -6.16 -2.13
N LEU A 59 -7.90 -7.16 -1.43
CA LEU A 59 -7.08 -8.13 -0.69
C LEU A 59 -6.18 -8.94 -1.62
N SER A 60 -6.48 -8.99 -2.91
CA SER A 60 -5.62 -9.68 -3.87
C SER A 60 -4.32 -8.91 -4.15
N LEU A 61 -4.28 -7.61 -3.83
CA LEU A 61 -3.09 -6.78 -4.04
C LEU A 61 -2.24 -6.62 -2.78
N ILE A 62 -2.82 -6.88 -1.61
CA ILE A 62 -2.11 -6.73 -0.34
C ILE A 62 -2.11 -8.03 0.43
N HIS A 63 -1.01 -8.27 1.13
CA HIS A 63 -0.86 -9.43 2.01
C HIS A 63 -0.96 -8.94 3.45
N ILE A 64 -2.03 -9.30 4.11
CA ILE A 64 -2.28 -8.89 5.49
C ILE A 64 -2.05 -10.06 6.42
#